data_4aac2ab2636009fc362bb95a2c96bdff
#
_entry.id   4aac2ab2636009fc362bb95a2c96bdff
#
_cell.length_a   1.000
_cell.length_b   1.000
_cell.length_c   1.000
_cell.angle_alpha   90.00
_cell.angle_beta   90.00
_cell.angle_gamma   90.00
#
_symmetry.space_group_name_H-M   'P 1'
#
loop_
_entity.id
_entity.type
_entity.pdbx_description
1 polymer ?
#
loop_
_entity_poly.entity_id
_entity_poly.type
_entity_poly.pdbx_seq_one_letter_code
_entity_poly.pdbx_strand_id
1 'polypeptide(L)'
;MAKRGGRVAPPPRRGEWELRFGESEAATGWEELCRQAPGPLREAWDVLSRDPRDRTNPSRQHRLRSDLGTRAIRGKMLEQWQYEVTGAERIWFCPDDSIRVVFITKASTGHPSETD
;
A
#
# COMPACT_ATOMS: atom_id res chain seq x y z
N MET A 1 -3.19 -14.14 10.82
CA MET A 1 -3.24 -12.84 11.48
C MET A 1 -2.30 -11.85 10.79
N ALA A 2 -2.78 -10.66 10.54
CA ALA A 2 -2.01 -9.64 9.84
C ALA A 2 -0.90 -9.09 10.73
N LYS A 3 0.32 -9.03 10.19
CA LYS A 3 1.48 -8.55 10.94
C LYS A 3 2.55 -8.08 9.97
N ARG A 4 3.52 -7.34 10.50
CA ARG A 4 4.65 -6.89 9.70
C ARG A 4 5.35 -8.09 9.06
N GLY A 5 5.66 -7.98 7.78
CA GLY A 5 6.28 -9.04 7.00
C GLY A 5 5.30 -10.07 6.48
N GLY A 6 4.06 -10.07 7.01
CA GLY A 6 3.04 -11.00 6.56
C GLY A 6 2.49 -10.64 5.20
N ARG A 7 1.98 -11.65 4.50
CA ARG A 7 1.38 -11.43 3.19
C ARG A 7 0.01 -10.78 3.33
N VAL A 8 -0.26 -9.85 2.42
CA VAL A 8 -1.59 -9.30 2.27
C VAL A 8 -2.37 -10.22 1.35
N ALA A 9 -3.33 -10.95 1.89
CA ALA A 9 -4.12 -11.90 1.11
C ALA A 9 -4.99 -11.18 0.10
N PRO A 10 -5.31 -11.80 -1.04
CA PRO A 10 -5.00 -13.17 -1.44
C PRO A 10 -3.58 -13.32 -2.00
N PRO A 11 -3.14 -14.55 -2.24
CA PRO A 11 -1.81 -14.75 -2.82
C PRO A 11 -1.77 -14.28 -4.28
N PRO A 12 -0.60 -13.86 -4.75
CA PRO A 12 -0.49 -13.37 -6.12
C PRO A 12 -0.56 -14.51 -7.13
N ARG A 13 -1.06 -14.16 -8.32
CA ARG A 13 -0.98 -15.05 -9.47
C ARG A 13 0.36 -14.84 -10.16
N ARG A 14 0.66 -15.74 -11.09
CA ARG A 14 1.87 -15.62 -11.88
C ARG A 14 1.91 -14.25 -12.58
N GLY A 15 3.02 -13.54 -12.45
CA GLY A 15 3.19 -12.24 -13.07
C GLY A 15 2.69 -11.07 -12.24
N GLU A 16 1.98 -11.33 -11.16
CA GLU A 16 1.53 -10.29 -10.26
C GLU A 16 2.58 -10.02 -9.19
N TRP A 17 2.45 -8.85 -8.56
CA TRP A 17 3.27 -8.49 -7.41
C TRP A 17 2.64 -9.07 -6.16
N GLU A 18 3.47 -9.51 -5.22
CA GLU A 18 2.98 -9.92 -3.92
C GLU A 18 2.92 -8.69 -3.02
N LEU A 19 1.85 -8.56 -2.24
CA LEU A 19 1.74 -7.49 -1.25
C LEU A 19 2.09 -8.05 0.13
N ARG A 20 2.90 -7.30 0.87
CA ARG A 20 3.28 -7.64 2.24
C ARG A 20 3.18 -6.41 3.12
N PHE A 21 2.98 -6.62 4.40
CA PHE A 21 2.96 -5.50 5.34
C PHE A 21 4.38 -5.12 5.70
N GLY A 22 4.72 -3.84 5.48
CA GLY A 22 6.03 -3.33 5.85
C GLY A 22 6.10 -2.89 7.31
N GLU A 23 4.94 -2.60 7.91
CA GLU A 23 4.83 -2.12 9.28
C GLU A 23 3.66 -2.79 9.96
N SER A 24 3.76 -2.99 11.27
CA SER A 24 2.65 -3.59 12.02
C SER A 24 1.42 -2.68 12.02
N GLU A 25 1.62 -1.36 12.06
CA GLU A 25 0.51 -0.42 11.99
C GLU A 25 -0.23 -0.48 10.68
N ALA A 26 0.50 -0.76 9.60
CA ALA A 26 -0.13 -0.93 8.28
C ALA A 26 -1.05 -2.15 8.29
N ALA A 27 -0.61 -3.22 8.96
CA ALA A 27 -1.43 -4.42 9.06
C ALA A 27 -2.72 -4.14 9.82
N THR A 28 -2.62 -3.41 10.92
CA THR A 28 -3.80 -3.04 11.72
C THR A 28 -4.76 -2.17 10.91
N GLY A 29 -4.21 -1.16 10.21
CA GLY A 29 -5.03 -0.27 9.41
C GLY A 29 -5.69 -0.99 8.25
N TRP A 30 -4.98 -1.91 7.61
CA TRP A 30 -5.54 -2.70 6.52
C TRP A 30 -6.73 -3.53 6.99
N GLU A 31 -6.61 -4.17 8.17
CA GLU A 31 -7.70 -4.93 8.74
C GLU A 31 -8.92 -4.05 8.97
N GLU A 32 -8.68 -2.83 9.43
CA GLU A 32 -9.76 -1.88 9.64
C GLU A 32 -10.44 -1.51 8.32
N LEU A 33 -9.64 -1.28 7.27
CA LEU A 33 -10.18 -0.97 5.95
C LEU A 33 -10.97 -2.15 5.37
N CYS A 34 -10.58 -3.37 5.70
CA CYS A 34 -11.35 -4.54 5.28
C CYS A 34 -12.78 -4.49 5.80
N ARG A 35 -12.97 -3.93 6.99
CA ARG A 35 -14.29 -3.79 7.57
C ARG A 35 -15.05 -2.58 7.03
N GLN A 36 -14.33 -1.48 6.81
CA GLN A 36 -14.98 -0.21 6.47
C GLN A 36 -15.21 -0.03 4.97
N ALA A 37 -14.32 -0.52 4.15
CA ALA A 37 -14.38 -0.28 2.71
C ALA A 37 -13.88 -1.49 1.92
N PRO A 38 -14.55 -2.66 2.06
CA PRO A 38 -14.04 -3.88 1.42
C PRO A 38 -13.98 -3.81 -0.10
N GLY A 39 -14.97 -3.20 -0.75
CA GLY A 39 -14.97 -3.09 -2.20
C GLY A 39 -13.82 -2.23 -2.72
N PRO A 40 -13.74 -0.98 -2.27
CA PRO A 40 -12.62 -0.11 -2.70
C PRO A 40 -11.25 -0.67 -2.33
N LEU A 41 -11.14 -1.35 -1.19
CA LEU A 41 -9.87 -1.95 -0.80
C LEU A 41 -9.49 -3.09 -1.72
N ARG A 42 -10.46 -3.90 -2.15
CA ARG A 42 -10.19 -4.97 -3.10
C ARG A 42 -9.71 -4.40 -4.43
N GLU A 43 -10.29 -3.29 -4.89
CA GLU A 43 -9.83 -2.62 -6.09
C GLU A 43 -8.38 -2.16 -5.94
N ALA A 44 -8.05 -1.60 -4.77
CA ALA A 44 -6.68 -1.18 -4.51
C ALA A 44 -5.73 -2.36 -4.58
N TRP A 45 -6.11 -3.48 -3.97
CA TRP A 45 -5.29 -4.69 -4.02
C TRP A 45 -5.06 -5.14 -5.47
N ASP A 46 -6.12 -5.13 -6.28
CA ASP A 46 -6.02 -5.52 -7.68
C ASP A 46 -5.06 -4.63 -8.46
N VAL A 47 -5.14 -3.32 -8.25
CA VAL A 47 -4.27 -2.37 -8.95
C VAL A 47 -2.82 -2.57 -8.50
N LEU A 48 -2.58 -2.63 -7.20
CA LEU A 48 -1.22 -2.71 -6.67
C LEU A 48 -0.55 -4.03 -7.03
N SER A 49 -1.30 -5.12 -7.09
CA SER A 49 -0.73 -6.41 -7.47
C SER A 49 -0.44 -6.47 -8.97
N ARG A 50 -1.15 -5.70 -9.78
CA ARG A 50 -0.94 -5.65 -11.22
C ARG A 50 0.16 -4.66 -11.61
N ASP A 51 0.08 -3.43 -11.07
CA ASP A 51 1.04 -2.38 -11.41
C ASP A 51 1.11 -1.34 -10.29
N PRO A 52 2.04 -1.49 -9.36
CA PRO A 52 2.13 -0.54 -8.23
C PRO A 52 2.56 0.87 -8.63
N ARG A 53 3.01 1.06 -9.87
CA ARG A 53 3.37 2.38 -10.36
C ARG A 53 2.48 2.84 -11.50
N ASP A 54 1.23 2.36 -11.52
CA ASP A 54 0.25 2.76 -12.51
C ASP A 54 0.07 4.28 -12.46
N ARG A 55 0.21 4.93 -13.62
CA ARG A 55 0.14 6.39 -13.73
C ARG A 55 -1.07 6.86 -14.51
N THR A 56 -2.02 5.99 -14.76
CA THR A 56 -3.20 6.36 -15.52
C THR A 56 -4.13 7.31 -14.75
N ASN A 57 -4.01 7.30 -13.42
CA ASN A 57 -4.83 8.20 -12.59
C ASN A 57 -3.95 8.78 -11.48
N PRO A 58 -3.16 9.83 -11.79
CA PRO A 58 -2.19 10.36 -10.81
C PRO A 58 -2.83 11.04 -9.60
N SER A 59 -4.09 11.45 -9.68
CA SER A 59 -4.75 11.98 -8.50
C SER A 59 -5.07 10.90 -7.49
N ARG A 60 -5.21 9.67 -7.94
CA ARG A 60 -5.52 8.53 -7.09
C ARG A 60 -4.28 7.75 -6.68
N GLN A 61 -3.28 7.67 -7.55
CA GLN A 61 -2.10 6.88 -7.31
C GLN A 61 -0.88 7.66 -7.77
N HIS A 62 -0.02 8.02 -6.81
CA HIS A 62 1.16 8.82 -7.14
C HIS A 62 2.25 8.63 -6.09
N ARG A 63 3.46 8.98 -6.49
CA ARG A 63 4.59 8.95 -5.56
C ARG A 63 4.46 10.10 -4.57
N LEU A 64 4.77 9.83 -3.31
CA LEU A 64 4.77 10.87 -2.29
C LEU A 64 5.95 11.81 -2.51
N ARG A 65 5.86 13.00 -1.93
CA ARG A 65 6.86 14.05 -2.14
C ARG A 65 7.78 14.21 -0.94
N SER A 66 8.90 14.89 -1.19
CA SER A 66 9.88 15.26 -0.16
C SER A 66 10.31 14.03 0.63
N ASP A 67 10.42 14.16 1.92
CA ASP A 67 10.91 13.07 2.78
C ASP A 67 10.03 11.84 2.76
N LEU A 68 8.75 12.01 2.42
CA LEU A 68 7.83 10.89 2.35
C LEU A 68 8.01 10.06 1.07
N GLY A 69 8.72 10.58 0.09
CA GLY A 69 8.88 9.92 -1.21
C GLY A 69 9.81 8.73 -1.21
N THR A 70 10.51 8.47 -0.10
CA THR A 70 11.34 7.28 0.05
C THR A 70 11.21 6.76 1.46
N ARG A 71 11.47 5.47 1.63
CA ARG A 71 11.41 4.85 2.93
C ARG A 71 12.36 3.66 2.99
N ALA A 72 13.01 3.49 4.13
CA ALA A 72 13.90 2.34 4.32
C ALA A 72 13.07 1.13 4.69
N ILE A 73 13.17 0.08 3.88
CA ILE A 73 12.49 -1.19 4.13
C ILE A 73 13.55 -2.28 4.04
N ARG A 74 13.74 -3.00 5.14
CA ARG A 74 14.68 -4.13 5.19
C ARG A 74 16.07 -3.74 4.68
N GLY A 75 16.51 -2.55 5.08
CA GLY A 75 17.83 -2.05 4.73
C GLY A 75 17.97 -1.41 3.35
N LYS A 76 16.87 -1.30 2.61
CA LYS A 76 16.88 -0.68 1.27
C LYS A 76 16.03 0.58 1.29
N MET A 77 16.49 1.60 0.56
CA MET A 77 15.69 2.80 0.36
C MET A 77 14.79 2.57 -0.85
N LEU A 78 13.50 2.54 -0.63
CA LEU A 78 12.51 2.31 -1.68
C LEU A 78 11.68 3.56 -1.90
N GLU A 79 11.15 3.71 -3.11
CA GLU A 79 10.17 4.77 -3.39
C GLU A 79 8.92 4.51 -2.57
N GLN A 80 8.31 5.58 -2.06
CA GLN A 80 7.04 5.44 -1.35
C GLN A 80 5.95 6.16 -2.11
N TRP A 81 4.86 5.45 -2.34
CA TRP A 81 3.71 5.89 -3.13
C TRP A 81 2.46 5.89 -2.28
N GLN A 82 1.44 6.58 -2.77
CA GLN A 82 0.12 6.62 -2.14
C GLN A 82 -0.93 6.15 -3.12
N TYR A 83 -1.89 5.37 -2.62
CA TYR A 83 -3.10 5.02 -3.35
C TYR A 83 -4.29 5.49 -2.54
N GLU A 84 -5.19 6.24 -3.17
CA GLU A 84 -6.41 6.73 -2.52
C GLU A 84 -7.50 5.68 -2.67
N VAL A 85 -7.83 5.02 -1.57
CA VAL A 85 -8.83 3.95 -1.56
C VAL A 85 -10.21 4.56 -1.76
N THR A 86 -10.52 5.57 -0.94
CA THR A 86 -11.70 6.42 -1.06
C THR A 86 -11.23 7.85 -0.87
N GLY A 87 -12.15 8.81 -0.88
CA GLY A 87 -11.78 10.20 -0.68
C GLY A 87 -11.04 10.46 0.64
N ALA A 88 -11.27 9.63 1.65
CA ALA A 88 -10.68 9.83 2.97
C ALA A 88 -9.60 8.79 3.30
N GLU A 89 -9.68 7.60 2.71
CA GLU A 89 -8.83 6.47 3.11
C GLU A 89 -7.70 6.26 2.13
N ARG A 90 -6.49 6.03 2.67
CA ARG A 90 -5.28 5.97 1.86
C ARG A 90 -4.39 4.82 2.25
N ILE A 91 -3.64 4.34 1.27
CA ILE A 91 -2.61 3.32 1.48
C ILE A 91 -1.29 3.93 1.01
N TRP A 92 -0.24 3.80 1.85
CA TRP A 92 1.13 4.10 1.44
C TRP A 92 1.85 2.80 1.22
N PHE A 93 2.66 2.75 0.18
CA PHE A 93 3.32 1.49 -0.19
C PHE A 93 4.65 1.74 -0.90
N CYS A 94 5.53 0.76 -0.80
CA CYS A 94 6.87 0.83 -1.37
C CYS A 94 7.10 -0.39 -2.24
N PRO A 95 7.16 -0.22 -3.58
CA PRO A 95 7.47 -1.37 -4.46
C PRO A 95 8.95 -1.70 -4.41
N ASP A 96 9.26 -2.98 -4.29
CA ASP A 96 10.62 -3.48 -4.37
C ASP A 96 10.74 -4.33 -5.63
N ASP A 97 11.36 -3.75 -6.66
CA ASP A 97 11.45 -4.39 -7.97
C ASP A 97 12.30 -5.66 -7.93
N SER A 98 13.29 -5.70 -7.05
CA SER A 98 14.23 -6.83 -7.04
C SER A 98 13.56 -8.13 -6.62
N ILE A 99 12.49 -8.07 -5.85
CA ILE A 99 11.77 -9.26 -5.39
C ILE A 99 10.29 -9.24 -5.76
N ARG A 100 9.85 -8.22 -6.48
CA ARG A 100 8.47 -8.03 -6.93
C ARG A 100 7.48 -8.10 -5.77
N VAL A 101 7.79 -7.36 -4.72
CA VAL A 101 6.94 -7.24 -3.53
C VAL A 101 6.58 -5.77 -3.33
N VAL A 102 5.34 -5.52 -2.99
CA VAL A 102 4.87 -4.19 -2.60
C VAL A 102 4.69 -4.21 -1.09
N PHE A 103 5.45 -3.38 -0.39
CA PHE A 103 5.35 -3.29 1.06
C PHE A 103 4.36 -2.20 1.45
N ILE A 104 3.30 -2.57 2.14
CA ILE A 104 2.31 -1.62 2.64
C ILE A 104 2.87 -1.01 3.92
N THR A 105 3.07 0.31 3.91
CA THR A 105 3.67 1.00 5.04
C THR A 105 2.66 1.77 5.87
N LYS A 106 1.49 2.08 5.30
CA LYS A 106 0.43 2.75 6.03
C LYS A 106 -0.91 2.42 5.40
N ALA A 107 -1.91 2.24 6.23
CA ALA A 107 -3.29 2.11 5.80
C ALA A 107 -4.12 2.99 6.71
N SER A 108 -4.53 4.14 6.18
CA SER A 108 -5.24 5.16 6.96
C SER A 108 -6.75 4.97 6.86
N THR A 109 -7.41 5.04 8.00
CA THR A 109 -8.87 4.85 8.06
C THR A 109 -9.64 6.17 7.99
N GLY A 110 -9.00 7.22 7.49
CA GLY A 110 -9.72 8.44 7.19
C GLY A 110 -9.66 9.53 8.23
N HIS A 111 -8.56 9.58 8.99
CA HIS A 111 -8.32 10.69 9.91
C HIS A 111 -7.45 11.72 9.20
N PRO A 112 -8.04 12.80 8.68
CA PRO A 112 -7.29 13.73 7.85
C PRO A 112 -6.08 14.35 8.51
N SER A 113 -6.13 14.55 9.80
CA SER A 113 -5.03 15.18 10.51
C SER A 113 -3.74 14.38 10.45
N GLU A 114 -3.82 13.09 10.17
CA GLU A 114 -2.63 12.24 10.12
C GLU A 114 -1.93 12.28 8.78
N THR A 115 -2.63 12.66 7.75
CA THR A 115 -2.10 12.59 6.39
C THR A 115 -1.62 13.93 5.86
N ASP A 116 -1.78 14.95 6.64
CA ASP A 116 -1.41 16.31 6.22
C ASP A 116 0.09 16.61 6.40
#